data_009ee169e6e7823ee2370f82862f2aaf
#
_entry.id   009ee169e6e7823ee2370f82862f2aaf
#
_cell.length_a   1.000
_cell.length_b   1.000
_cell.length_c   1.000
_cell.angle_alpha   90.00
_cell.angle_beta   90.00
_cell.angle_gamma   90.00
#
_symmetry.space_group_name_H-M   'P 1'
#
loop_
_entity.id
_entity.type
_entity.pdbx_description
1 polymer ?
#
loop_
_entity_poly.entity_id
_entity_poly.type
_entity_poly.pdbx_seq_one_letter_code
_entity_poly.pdbx_strand_id
1 'polypeptide(L)'
;MQAKTQGVLNPEIASGSNASFPIEIVRASFPALSRAPGFIFFDNAAGAQVPQIVLDAVNHHLLECNVQRGGRYAKSREVDAAILRARESVADLVNARDASEIAFGMNATSFIRLVSLAIGQMLGKRNEIVVTDMDHEANVATWMALERNGSRILWWKIRDDGNLHVDDLVPLVSSVTSLVACTLTSNAIGSIVDVAAAAKVAHAAGAEIFLDSVHYGPHGLIDVQAFDCDYLVCSGYKIFAPHMGFLWGRRELLEKLPTFREDFIPDEPPGKIEAGTLIYENIAGMDAAVRYLETLGRSMTGNDQSAKPESRRAALRRAFKSIRNYEESLSLEMLQVLNDCGAVVYGEADKKRIHERVPTLCFNLPNSSPASITEALAKRNIGLRDGHMYSPRLMKRLGLAQGSGAVRASLVHYNTIEEVHSFGSVLAEITRA
;
A
#
# COMPACT_ATOMS: atom_id res chain seq x y z
N MET A 1 -27.49 30.68 4.17
CA MET A 1 -27.87 29.39 3.60
C MET A 1 -26.59 28.56 3.50
N GLN A 2 -26.31 27.73 4.50
CA GLN A 2 -25.13 26.90 4.54
C GLN A 2 -25.49 25.58 3.86
N ALA A 3 -24.85 25.27 2.73
CA ALA A 3 -24.93 23.97 2.09
C ALA A 3 -23.93 23.02 2.78
N LYS A 4 -24.44 22.06 3.51
CA LYS A 4 -23.67 20.92 4.01
C LYS A 4 -23.34 20.01 2.81
N THR A 5 -22.11 19.99 2.36
CA THR A 5 -21.58 18.95 1.48
C THR A 5 -21.24 17.73 2.33
N GLN A 6 -22.14 16.76 2.32
CA GLN A 6 -21.84 15.41 2.80
C GLN A 6 -20.98 14.71 1.75
N GLY A 7 -19.77 14.29 2.13
CA GLY A 7 -18.92 13.41 1.35
C GLY A 7 -19.62 12.08 1.09
N VAL A 8 -19.69 11.69 -0.17
CA VAL A 8 -20.28 10.44 -0.62
C VAL A 8 -19.25 9.31 -0.41
N LEU A 9 -19.11 8.85 0.82
CA LEU A 9 -18.70 7.50 1.12
C LEU A 9 -19.95 6.63 1.05
N ASN A 10 -19.94 5.63 0.19
CA ASN A 10 -21.04 4.77 -0.19
C ASN A 10 -21.82 4.25 1.04
N PRO A 11 -23.11 4.58 1.25
CA PRO A 11 -23.86 4.17 2.43
C PRO A 11 -24.62 2.87 2.18
N GLU A 12 -23.89 1.74 2.00
CA GLU A 12 -24.49 0.41 2.07
C GLU A 12 -23.63 -0.52 2.95
N ILE A 13 -23.61 -0.25 4.24
CA ILE A 13 -23.15 -1.21 5.24
C ILE A 13 -24.19 -1.24 6.37
N ALA A 14 -25.25 -1.99 6.17
CA ALA A 14 -26.09 -2.48 7.27
C ALA A 14 -26.50 -3.90 7.01
N SER A 15 -26.21 -4.78 7.98
CA SER A 15 -26.74 -6.13 8.23
C SER A 15 -26.45 -7.24 7.21
N GLY A 16 -25.52 -8.12 7.61
CA GLY A 16 -25.33 -9.44 7.00
C GLY A 16 -24.26 -10.26 7.73
N SER A 17 -24.68 -11.21 8.55
CA SER A 17 -23.97 -12.33 9.23
C SER A 17 -22.69 -11.96 9.98
N ASN A 18 -22.75 -11.98 11.32
CA ASN A 18 -21.62 -11.98 12.28
C ASN A 18 -20.82 -13.30 12.22
N ALA A 19 -20.16 -13.61 11.11
CA ALA A 19 -19.09 -14.60 11.12
C ALA A 19 -17.82 -13.88 11.61
N SER A 20 -17.27 -14.32 12.75
CA SER A 20 -15.99 -13.81 13.24
C SER A 20 -14.90 -13.99 12.17
N PHE A 21 -13.94 -13.06 12.12
CA PHE A 21 -12.79 -13.17 11.20
C PHE A 21 -12.06 -14.50 11.44
N PRO A 22 -11.72 -15.30 10.40
CA PRO A 22 -11.16 -16.65 10.55
C PRO A 22 -9.66 -16.61 10.88
N ILE A 23 -9.28 -16.01 12.00
CA ILE A 23 -7.89 -15.70 12.34
C ILE A 23 -6.99 -16.93 12.37
N GLU A 24 -7.47 -18.06 12.88
CA GLU A 24 -6.67 -19.30 12.97
C GLU A 24 -6.33 -19.86 11.57
N ILE A 25 -7.28 -19.83 10.64
CA ILE A 25 -7.08 -20.26 9.24
C ILE A 25 -6.11 -19.31 8.54
N VAL A 26 -6.26 -18.01 8.79
CA VAL A 26 -5.35 -16.99 8.26
C VAL A 26 -3.93 -17.24 8.78
N ARG A 27 -3.72 -17.36 10.08
CA ARG A 27 -2.39 -17.57 10.68
C ARG A 27 -1.73 -18.87 10.19
N ALA A 28 -2.51 -19.95 10.06
CA ALA A 28 -2.01 -21.22 9.52
C ALA A 28 -1.51 -21.13 8.08
N SER A 29 -1.96 -20.13 7.30
CA SER A 29 -1.47 -19.89 5.95
C SER A 29 -0.07 -19.27 5.88
N PHE A 30 0.45 -18.73 6.99
CA PHE A 30 1.73 -18.02 7.06
C PHE A 30 2.78 -18.84 7.83
N PRO A 31 3.66 -19.60 7.17
CA PRO A 31 4.59 -20.51 7.84
C PRO A 31 5.59 -19.80 8.77
N ALA A 32 5.90 -18.52 8.54
CA ALA A 32 6.79 -17.76 9.42
C ALA A 32 6.24 -17.66 10.84
N LEU A 33 4.92 -17.58 11.01
CA LEU A 33 4.28 -17.46 12.32
C LEU A 33 4.48 -18.74 13.17
N SER A 34 4.41 -19.93 12.54
CA SER A 34 4.64 -21.20 13.23
C SER A 34 6.14 -21.49 13.43
N ARG A 35 7.01 -20.98 12.55
CA ARG A 35 8.46 -21.18 12.63
C ARG A 35 9.17 -20.25 13.61
N ALA A 36 8.51 -19.16 14.02
CA ALA A 36 8.99 -18.24 15.05
C ALA A 36 8.00 -18.17 16.24
N PRO A 37 7.82 -19.28 16.98
CA PRO A 37 6.85 -19.33 18.05
C PRO A 37 7.17 -18.29 19.13
N GLY A 38 6.15 -17.51 19.52
CA GLY A 38 6.30 -16.44 20.51
C GLY A 38 6.93 -15.16 20.00
N PHE A 39 7.24 -15.06 18.69
CA PHE A 39 7.66 -13.79 18.08
C PHE A 39 6.45 -13.03 17.53
N ILE A 40 6.33 -11.76 17.88
CA ILE A 40 5.25 -10.86 17.45
C ILE A 40 5.77 -9.96 16.32
N PHE A 41 5.16 -10.06 15.13
CA PHE A 41 5.52 -9.29 13.94
C PHE A 41 4.70 -8.00 13.85
N PHE A 42 5.23 -6.90 14.39
CA PHE A 42 4.62 -5.58 14.35
C PHE A 42 5.39 -4.56 13.47
N ASP A 43 6.25 -5.04 12.56
CA ASP A 43 6.92 -4.21 11.55
C ASP A 43 6.42 -4.50 10.12
N ASN A 44 5.13 -4.82 9.96
CA ASN A 44 4.55 -5.22 8.67
C ASN A 44 4.56 -4.11 7.62
N ALA A 45 4.55 -2.85 8.02
CA ALA A 45 4.73 -1.72 7.11
C ALA A 45 6.13 -1.67 6.45
N ALA A 46 7.12 -2.41 6.98
CA ALA A 46 8.42 -2.62 6.35
C ALA A 46 8.42 -3.84 5.41
N GLY A 47 7.60 -4.86 5.70
CA GLY A 47 7.42 -6.05 4.89
C GLY A 47 6.55 -7.07 5.63
N ALA A 48 5.48 -7.54 5.00
CA ALA A 48 4.58 -8.55 5.56
C ALA A 48 5.12 -9.97 5.36
N GLN A 49 4.66 -10.91 6.16
CA GLN A 49 4.99 -12.32 5.97
C GLN A 49 4.32 -12.87 4.71
N VAL A 50 4.86 -13.98 4.19
CA VAL A 50 4.44 -14.56 2.90
C VAL A 50 3.65 -15.85 3.15
N PRO A 51 2.45 -16.02 2.55
CA PRO A 51 1.67 -17.25 2.66
C PRO A 51 2.36 -18.44 1.98
N GLN A 52 2.11 -19.66 2.46
CA GLN A 52 2.70 -20.89 1.91
C GLN A 52 2.45 -21.04 0.41
N ILE A 53 1.26 -20.75 -0.08
CA ILE A 53 0.91 -20.82 -1.52
C ILE A 53 1.83 -19.94 -2.40
N VAL A 54 2.33 -18.84 -1.86
CA VAL A 54 3.27 -17.95 -2.57
C VAL A 54 4.66 -18.58 -2.65
N LEU A 55 5.14 -19.16 -1.53
CA LEU A 55 6.41 -19.89 -1.51
C LEU A 55 6.38 -21.07 -2.48
N ASP A 56 5.27 -21.81 -2.51
CA ASP A 56 5.08 -22.94 -3.41
C ASP A 56 5.10 -22.50 -4.88
N ALA A 57 4.47 -21.36 -5.22
CA ALA A 57 4.47 -20.83 -6.57
C ALA A 57 5.86 -20.38 -7.04
N VAL A 58 6.62 -19.71 -6.17
CA VAL A 58 8.02 -19.32 -6.45
C VAL A 58 8.89 -20.54 -6.66
N ASN A 59 8.82 -21.52 -5.75
CA ASN A 59 9.58 -22.75 -5.84
C ASN A 59 9.22 -23.56 -7.08
N HIS A 60 7.93 -23.71 -7.39
CA HIS A 60 7.48 -24.39 -8.59
C HIS A 60 8.06 -23.74 -9.87
N HIS A 61 8.04 -22.41 -9.95
CA HIS A 61 8.60 -21.72 -11.12
C HIS A 61 10.10 -22.02 -11.28
N LEU A 62 10.88 -21.91 -10.21
CA LEU A 62 12.33 -22.15 -10.24
C LEU A 62 12.69 -23.62 -10.58
N LEU A 63 11.89 -24.57 -10.09
CA LEU A 63 12.14 -26.00 -10.30
C LEU A 63 11.65 -26.49 -11.66
N GLU A 64 10.51 -25.99 -12.15
CA GLU A 64 9.79 -26.58 -13.29
C GLU A 64 9.80 -25.71 -14.55
N CYS A 65 9.93 -24.38 -14.41
CA CYS A 65 9.72 -23.42 -15.49
C CYS A 65 10.82 -22.35 -15.59
N ASN A 66 12.02 -22.62 -15.06
CA ASN A 66 13.12 -21.64 -15.04
C ASN A 66 13.79 -21.51 -16.44
N VAL A 67 13.06 -20.93 -17.38
CA VAL A 67 13.49 -20.67 -18.76
C VAL A 67 13.04 -19.31 -19.22
N GLN A 68 13.64 -18.78 -20.30
CA GLN A 68 13.25 -17.50 -20.88
C GLN A 68 11.90 -17.59 -21.61
N ARG A 69 11.09 -16.55 -21.50
CA ARG A 69 9.82 -16.37 -22.20
C ARG A 69 10.00 -16.19 -23.72
N GLY A 70 8.91 -16.32 -24.49
CA GLY A 70 8.87 -16.04 -25.92
C GLY A 70 9.45 -17.14 -26.81
N GLY A 71 9.90 -18.26 -26.26
CA GLY A 71 10.37 -19.40 -27.02
C GLY A 71 9.24 -20.27 -27.57
N ARG A 72 9.52 -21.05 -28.63
CA ARG A 72 8.52 -21.90 -29.31
C ARG A 72 8.31 -23.27 -28.64
N TYR A 73 8.92 -23.54 -27.50
CA TYR A 73 8.82 -24.80 -26.75
C TYR A 73 7.90 -24.69 -25.52
N ALA A 74 7.44 -25.85 -25.03
CA ALA A 74 6.36 -25.91 -24.02
C ALA A 74 6.67 -25.09 -22.75
N LYS A 75 7.84 -25.26 -22.14
CA LYS A 75 8.22 -24.57 -20.90
C LYS A 75 8.23 -23.03 -21.04
N SER A 76 8.68 -22.52 -22.20
CA SER A 76 8.66 -21.09 -22.46
C SER A 76 7.24 -20.54 -22.58
N ARG A 77 6.31 -21.31 -23.19
CA ARG A 77 4.89 -20.95 -23.24
C ARG A 77 4.22 -20.99 -21.85
N GLU A 78 4.66 -21.89 -20.97
CA GLU A 78 4.21 -21.92 -19.56
C GLU A 78 4.61 -20.63 -18.83
N VAL A 79 5.82 -20.10 -19.07
CA VAL A 79 6.27 -18.81 -18.53
C VAL A 79 5.41 -17.66 -19.05
N ASP A 80 5.16 -17.59 -20.37
CA ASP A 80 4.29 -16.57 -20.95
C ASP A 80 2.88 -16.61 -20.34
N ALA A 81 2.32 -17.81 -20.18
CA ALA A 81 1.02 -18.01 -19.56
C ALA A 81 1.00 -17.61 -18.07
N ALA A 82 2.08 -17.87 -17.34
CA ALA A 82 2.19 -17.49 -15.93
C ALA A 82 2.23 -15.96 -15.77
N ILE A 83 2.99 -15.26 -16.62
CA ILE A 83 3.04 -13.79 -16.61
C ILE A 83 1.66 -13.20 -16.93
N LEU A 84 0.97 -13.73 -17.94
CA LEU A 84 -0.38 -13.27 -18.30
C LEU A 84 -1.36 -13.45 -17.16
N ARG A 85 -1.42 -14.64 -16.56
CA ARG A 85 -2.28 -14.90 -15.38
C ARG A 85 -2.00 -13.94 -14.24
N ALA A 86 -0.73 -13.65 -13.96
CA ALA A 86 -0.35 -12.70 -12.92
C ALA A 86 -0.83 -11.28 -13.22
N ARG A 87 -0.77 -10.85 -14.51
CA ARG A 87 -1.31 -9.55 -14.91
C ARG A 87 -2.82 -9.48 -14.73
N GLU A 88 -3.54 -10.51 -15.15
CA GLU A 88 -4.99 -10.64 -14.96
C GLU A 88 -5.34 -10.62 -13.47
N SER A 89 -4.56 -11.32 -12.63
CA SER A 89 -4.75 -11.32 -11.19
C SER A 89 -4.55 -9.95 -10.55
N VAL A 90 -3.52 -9.22 -10.96
CA VAL A 90 -3.27 -7.86 -10.47
C VAL A 90 -4.31 -6.89 -11.04
N ALA A 91 -4.74 -7.04 -12.30
CA ALA A 91 -5.82 -6.26 -12.89
C ALA A 91 -7.12 -6.41 -12.09
N ASP A 92 -7.49 -7.64 -11.71
CA ASP A 92 -8.64 -7.91 -10.82
C ASP A 92 -8.42 -7.29 -9.43
N LEU A 93 -7.20 -7.36 -8.88
CA LEU A 93 -6.86 -6.79 -7.56
C LEU A 93 -7.07 -5.28 -7.51
N VAL A 94 -6.68 -4.56 -8.56
CA VAL A 94 -6.76 -3.09 -8.59
C VAL A 94 -7.98 -2.56 -9.33
N ASN A 95 -8.83 -3.42 -9.90
CA ASN A 95 -9.97 -3.08 -10.75
C ASN A 95 -9.55 -2.34 -12.04
N ALA A 96 -8.45 -2.78 -12.66
CA ALA A 96 -8.04 -2.31 -13.98
C ALA A 96 -9.06 -2.74 -15.06
N ARG A 97 -9.13 -2.01 -16.16
CA ARG A 97 -10.00 -2.35 -17.30
C ARG A 97 -9.41 -3.47 -18.15
N ASP A 98 -8.09 -3.50 -18.24
CA ASP A 98 -7.34 -4.46 -19.05
C ASP A 98 -6.01 -4.82 -18.39
N ALA A 99 -5.56 -6.07 -18.59
CA ALA A 99 -4.29 -6.55 -18.05
C ALA A 99 -3.07 -5.81 -18.63
N SER A 100 -3.19 -5.22 -19.82
CA SER A 100 -2.12 -4.41 -20.44
C SER A 100 -1.87 -3.07 -19.74
N GLU A 101 -2.75 -2.65 -18.83
CA GLU A 101 -2.54 -1.50 -17.94
C GLU A 101 -1.59 -1.81 -16.77
N ILE A 102 -1.17 -3.09 -16.61
CA ILE A 102 -0.29 -3.54 -15.53
C ILE A 102 1.12 -3.78 -16.06
N ALA A 103 2.11 -3.10 -15.53
CA ALA A 103 3.53 -3.37 -15.76
C ALA A 103 4.19 -3.94 -14.49
N PHE A 104 5.07 -4.95 -14.66
CA PHE A 104 5.83 -5.57 -13.58
C PHE A 104 7.26 -5.04 -13.52
N GLY A 105 7.83 -4.94 -12.32
CA GLY A 105 9.19 -4.49 -12.11
C GLY A 105 9.69 -4.77 -10.70
N MET A 106 10.80 -4.14 -10.33
CA MET A 106 11.50 -4.46 -9.09
C MET A 106 10.75 -4.00 -7.83
N ASN A 107 10.13 -2.82 -7.83
CA ASN A 107 9.42 -2.24 -6.70
C ASN A 107 8.75 -0.91 -7.10
N ALA A 108 7.91 -0.34 -6.22
CA ALA A 108 7.26 0.95 -6.45
C ALA A 108 8.27 2.08 -6.70
N THR A 109 9.37 2.15 -5.94
CA THR A 109 10.39 3.21 -6.10
C THR A 109 10.98 3.24 -7.51
N SER A 110 11.25 2.08 -8.12
CA SER A 110 11.76 2.01 -9.50
C SER A 110 10.75 2.55 -10.51
N PHE A 111 9.46 2.25 -10.32
CA PHE A 111 8.39 2.79 -11.16
C PHE A 111 8.18 4.29 -10.96
N ILE A 112 8.20 4.80 -9.72
CA ILE A 112 8.11 6.24 -9.48
C ILE A 112 9.25 6.97 -10.20
N ARG A 113 10.48 6.44 -10.13
CA ARG A 113 11.63 7.00 -10.87
C ARG A 113 11.43 6.96 -12.38
N LEU A 114 10.98 5.84 -12.93
CA LEU A 114 10.73 5.69 -14.37
C LEU A 114 9.68 6.71 -14.84
N VAL A 115 8.52 6.75 -14.17
CA VAL A 115 7.43 7.67 -14.54
C VAL A 115 7.86 9.12 -14.35
N SER A 116 8.60 9.45 -13.27
CA SER A 116 9.08 10.83 -13.06
C SER A 116 10.05 11.27 -14.15
N LEU A 117 10.94 10.39 -14.61
CA LEU A 117 11.86 10.70 -15.72
C LEU A 117 11.10 10.90 -17.04
N ALA A 118 10.07 10.09 -17.29
CA ALA A 118 9.23 10.22 -18.47
C ALA A 118 8.43 11.52 -18.43
N ILE A 119 7.73 11.80 -17.35
CA ILE A 119 6.99 13.06 -17.16
C ILE A 119 7.93 14.27 -17.23
N GLY A 120 9.13 14.16 -16.66
CA GLY A 120 10.16 15.21 -16.74
C GLY A 120 10.54 15.62 -18.17
N GLN A 121 10.45 14.70 -19.14
CA GLN A 121 10.65 14.99 -20.57
C GLN A 121 9.42 15.65 -21.22
N MET A 122 8.24 15.50 -20.62
CA MET A 122 6.98 16.06 -21.13
C MET A 122 6.65 17.43 -20.52
N LEU A 123 7.43 17.89 -19.54
CA LEU A 123 7.22 19.18 -18.90
C LEU A 123 7.37 20.32 -19.93
N GLY A 124 6.38 21.22 -19.91
CA GLY A 124 6.35 22.39 -20.76
C GLY A 124 5.80 23.59 -19.99
N LYS A 125 4.73 24.21 -20.47
CA LYS A 125 4.06 25.30 -19.75
C LYS A 125 3.39 24.80 -18.46
N ARG A 126 3.00 23.52 -18.41
CA ARG A 126 2.49 22.85 -17.22
C ARG A 126 3.67 22.20 -16.51
N ASN A 127 4.26 22.90 -15.55
CA ASN A 127 5.48 22.46 -14.88
C ASN A 127 5.38 22.44 -13.35
N GLU A 128 4.17 22.65 -12.79
CA GLU A 128 3.97 22.50 -11.37
C GLU A 128 3.62 21.06 -11.01
N ILE A 129 4.25 20.56 -9.94
CA ILE A 129 4.00 19.23 -9.38
C ILE A 129 3.67 19.42 -7.91
N VAL A 130 2.50 18.92 -7.49
CA VAL A 130 2.11 18.89 -6.08
C VAL A 130 2.58 17.58 -5.46
N VAL A 131 3.28 17.68 -4.33
CA VAL A 131 3.71 16.55 -3.49
C VAL A 131 3.23 16.77 -2.06
N THR A 132 3.29 15.73 -1.21
CA THR A 132 2.86 15.87 0.18
C THR A 132 4.03 15.75 1.17
N ASP A 133 3.86 16.26 2.38
CA ASP A 133 4.78 16.03 3.48
C ASP A 133 4.45 14.73 4.27
N MET A 134 3.37 14.04 3.90
CA MET A 134 2.96 12.76 4.47
C MET A 134 3.64 11.55 3.83
N ASP A 135 4.04 11.67 2.58
CA ASP A 135 4.48 10.56 1.73
C ASP A 135 5.80 9.92 2.16
N HIS A 136 5.97 8.66 1.75
CA HIS A 136 7.27 8.01 1.71
C HIS A 136 8.22 8.80 0.79
N GLU A 137 9.49 8.98 1.18
CA GLU A 137 10.46 9.83 0.46
C GLU A 137 10.62 9.44 -1.01
N ALA A 138 10.40 8.18 -1.39
CA ALA A 138 10.42 7.76 -2.79
C ALA A 138 9.38 8.49 -3.65
N ASN A 139 8.19 8.80 -3.10
CA ASN A 139 7.14 9.55 -3.80
C ASN A 139 7.25 11.07 -3.59
N VAL A 140 8.35 11.56 -3.10
CA VAL A 140 8.64 12.99 -2.92
C VAL A 140 9.95 13.36 -3.64
N ALA A 141 11.07 12.76 -3.24
CA ALA A 141 12.39 13.12 -3.74
C ALA A 141 12.55 12.92 -5.26
N THR A 142 11.88 11.92 -5.82
CA THR A 142 11.91 11.67 -7.27
C THR A 142 11.26 12.80 -8.07
N TRP A 143 10.12 13.32 -7.59
CA TRP A 143 9.43 14.45 -8.20
C TRP A 143 10.21 15.74 -7.99
N MET A 144 10.76 15.98 -6.79
CA MET A 144 11.63 17.13 -6.51
C MET A 144 12.88 17.17 -7.38
N ALA A 145 13.41 16.01 -7.78
CA ALA A 145 14.56 15.97 -8.69
C ALA A 145 14.27 16.65 -10.05
N LEU A 146 13.00 16.77 -10.43
CA LEU A 146 12.57 17.46 -11.67
C LEU A 146 12.69 18.98 -11.62
N GLU A 147 12.94 19.58 -10.44
CA GLU A 147 13.27 21.02 -10.33
C GLU A 147 14.49 21.38 -11.20
N ARG A 148 15.43 20.42 -11.40
CA ARG A 148 16.56 20.56 -12.31
C ARG A 148 16.12 20.70 -13.78
N ASN A 149 14.93 20.24 -14.11
CA ASN A 149 14.32 20.30 -15.42
C ASN A 149 13.30 21.45 -15.53
N GLY A 150 13.23 22.34 -14.52
CA GLY A 150 12.37 23.51 -14.51
C GLY A 150 10.98 23.28 -13.92
N SER A 151 10.74 22.15 -13.23
CA SER A 151 9.48 21.98 -12.49
C SER A 151 9.47 22.86 -11.23
N ARG A 152 8.27 23.24 -10.79
CA ARG A 152 8.01 23.91 -9.51
C ARG A 152 7.27 22.96 -8.59
N ILE A 153 7.84 22.69 -7.41
CA ILE A 153 7.22 21.80 -6.42
C ILE A 153 6.33 22.59 -5.48
N LEU A 154 5.09 22.16 -5.35
CA LEU A 154 4.10 22.67 -4.43
C LEU A 154 3.82 21.64 -3.34
N TRP A 155 3.53 22.09 -2.12
CA TRP A 155 3.41 21.23 -0.96
C TRP A 155 1.97 21.18 -0.44
N TRP A 156 1.31 20.04 -0.59
CA TRP A 156 0.10 19.71 0.13
C TRP A 156 0.47 19.13 1.49
N LYS A 157 0.17 19.87 2.56
CA LYS A 157 0.69 19.59 3.90
C LYS A 157 -0.41 19.04 4.80
N ILE A 158 -0.02 18.09 5.69
CA ILE A 158 -0.93 17.64 6.75
C ILE A 158 -1.28 18.80 7.69
N ARG A 159 -2.49 18.74 8.27
CA ARG A 159 -2.89 19.58 9.41
C ARG A 159 -2.41 18.94 10.73
N ASP A 160 -2.69 19.60 11.83
CA ASP A 160 -2.27 19.14 13.17
C ASP A 160 -2.99 17.85 13.61
N ASP A 161 -4.09 17.48 12.96
CA ASP A 161 -4.78 16.20 13.13
C ASP A 161 -4.08 15.02 12.42
N GLY A 162 -2.96 15.26 11.73
CA GLY A 162 -2.20 14.26 11.01
C GLY A 162 -2.82 13.84 9.67
N ASN A 163 -3.78 14.59 9.13
CA ASN A 163 -4.48 14.27 7.89
C ASN A 163 -4.19 15.30 6.79
N LEU A 164 -4.22 14.85 5.52
CA LEU A 164 -4.27 15.70 4.35
C LEU A 164 -5.74 16.07 4.08
N HIS A 165 -6.05 17.36 4.08
CA HIS A 165 -7.38 17.85 3.76
C HIS A 165 -7.44 18.33 2.31
N VAL A 166 -8.42 17.86 1.55
CA VAL A 166 -8.58 18.19 0.13
C VAL A 166 -8.78 19.70 -0.09
N ASP A 167 -9.40 20.40 0.86
CA ASP A 167 -9.56 21.86 0.81
C ASP A 167 -8.22 22.59 0.74
N ASP A 168 -7.12 22.00 1.28
CA ASP A 168 -5.79 22.58 1.20
C ASP A 168 -5.10 22.27 -0.15
N LEU A 169 -5.58 21.27 -0.90
CA LEU A 169 -5.11 20.98 -2.25
C LEU A 169 -5.70 21.99 -3.28
N VAL A 170 -6.97 22.40 -3.10
CA VAL A 170 -7.66 23.28 -4.05
C VAL A 170 -6.85 24.53 -4.42
N PRO A 171 -6.30 25.33 -3.48
CA PRO A 171 -5.53 26.52 -3.82
C PRO A 171 -4.12 26.23 -4.40
N LEU A 172 -3.66 24.98 -4.36
CA LEU A 172 -2.34 24.59 -4.87
C LEU A 172 -2.38 24.24 -6.36
N VAL A 173 -3.52 23.79 -6.89
CA VAL A 173 -3.61 23.37 -8.29
C VAL A 173 -4.12 24.49 -9.19
N SER A 174 -3.57 24.57 -10.38
CA SER A 174 -3.88 25.57 -11.38
C SER A 174 -3.77 25.02 -12.79
N SER A 175 -4.07 25.82 -13.82
CA SER A 175 -3.92 25.42 -15.23
C SER A 175 -2.47 25.10 -15.64
N VAL A 176 -1.46 25.42 -14.81
CA VAL A 176 -0.05 25.07 -15.03
C VAL A 176 0.42 23.89 -14.18
N THR A 177 -0.44 23.32 -13.35
CA THR A 177 -0.14 22.09 -12.61
C THR A 177 -0.21 20.90 -13.58
N SER A 178 0.86 20.10 -13.61
CA SER A 178 0.94 18.88 -14.44
C SER A 178 0.52 17.65 -13.67
N LEU A 179 0.90 17.54 -12.40
CA LEU A 179 0.74 16.32 -11.60
C LEU A 179 0.46 16.64 -10.13
N VAL A 180 -0.38 15.81 -9.53
CA VAL A 180 -0.50 15.65 -8.08
C VAL A 180 -0.01 14.26 -7.71
N ALA A 181 1.02 14.15 -6.87
CA ALA A 181 1.55 12.88 -6.37
C ALA A 181 1.26 12.75 -4.88
N CYS A 182 0.54 11.71 -4.47
CA CYS A 182 0.24 11.45 -3.07
C CYS A 182 0.10 9.97 -2.76
N THR A 183 0.26 9.62 -1.48
CA THR A 183 -0.01 8.26 -0.97
C THR A 183 -1.49 8.05 -0.70
N LEU A 184 -1.97 6.80 -0.82
CA LEU A 184 -3.29 6.42 -0.32
C LEU A 184 -3.33 6.38 1.20
N THR A 185 -2.20 6.01 1.83
CA THR A 185 -2.11 5.84 3.28
C THR A 185 -0.69 6.09 3.73
N SER A 186 -0.54 6.89 4.78
CA SER A 186 0.77 7.13 5.37
C SER A 186 1.41 5.85 5.90
N ASN A 187 2.60 5.53 5.40
CA ASN A 187 3.40 4.39 5.87
C ASN A 187 3.97 4.58 7.29
N ALA A 188 3.90 5.78 7.84
CA ALA A 188 4.37 6.11 9.17
C ALA A 188 3.24 6.21 10.20
N ILE A 189 2.19 6.99 9.92
CA ILE A 189 1.14 7.31 10.90
C ILE A 189 -0.21 6.61 10.62
N GLY A 190 -0.32 5.91 9.48
CA GLY A 190 -1.50 5.10 9.14
C GLY A 190 -2.73 5.86 8.64
N SER A 191 -2.72 7.20 8.60
CA SER A 191 -3.84 8.01 8.09
C SER A 191 -4.13 7.73 6.62
N ILE A 192 -5.41 7.61 6.25
CA ILE A 192 -5.90 7.36 4.89
C ILE A 192 -6.25 8.69 4.23
N VAL A 193 -5.93 8.83 2.94
CA VAL A 193 -6.19 10.04 2.15
C VAL A 193 -7.43 9.83 1.28
N ASP A 194 -8.31 10.83 1.20
CA ASP A 194 -9.42 10.85 0.23
C ASP A 194 -8.89 11.16 -1.17
N VAL A 195 -8.32 10.12 -1.80
CA VAL A 195 -7.69 10.25 -3.12
C VAL A 195 -8.70 10.46 -4.24
N ALA A 196 -9.96 10.02 -4.08
CA ALA A 196 -11.00 10.26 -5.08
C ALA A 196 -11.39 11.74 -5.13
N ALA A 197 -11.48 12.39 -3.97
CA ALA A 197 -11.70 13.84 -3.92
C ALA A 197 -10.46 14.60 -4.43
N ALA A 198 -9.23 14.13 -4.12
CA ALA A 198 -8.00 14.72 -4.64
C ALA A 198 -7.90 14.59 -6.17
N ALA A 199 -8.28 13.45 -6.75
CA ALA A 199 -8.33 13.23 -8.20
C ALA A 199 -9.28 14.21 -8.88
N LYS A 200 -10.46 14.41 -8.31
CA LYS A 200 -11.43 15.43 -8.79
C LYS A 200 -10.83 16.82 -8.88
N VAL A 201 -10.11 17.23 -7.82
CA VAL A 201 -9.46 18.55 -7.76
C VAL A 201 -8.35 18.65 -8.80
N ALA A 202 -7.50 17.63 -8.93
CA ALA A 202 -6.42 17.55 -9.93
C ALA A 202 -6.99 17.64 -11.36
N HIS A 203 -7.98 16.80 -11.69
CA HIS A 203 -8.58 16.75 -13.02
C HIS A 203 -9.35 18.05 -13.39
N ALA A 204 -9.99 18.72 -12.42
CA ALA A 204 -10.63 20.01 -12.67
C ALA A 204 -9.64 21.09 -13.10
N ALA A 205 -8.37 20.99 -12.69
CA ALA A 205 -7.27 21.83 -13.15
C ALA A 205 -6.56 21.27 -14.41
N GLY A 206 -6.97 20.09 -14.87
CA GLY A 206 -6.34 19.34 -15.98
C GLY A 206 -5.01 18.68 -15.59
N ALA A 207 -4.72 18.54 -14.31
CA ALA A 207 -3.55 17.83 -13.81
C ALA A 207 -3.82 16.31 -13.73
N GLU A 208 -2.78 15.49 -13.93
CA GLU A 208 -2.83 14.06 -13.66
C GLU A 208 -2.62 13.78 -12.17
N ILE A 209 -3.03 12.59 -11.69
CA ILE A 209 -2.80 12.15 -10.31
C ILE A 209 -2.05 10.81 -10.28
N PHE A 210 -0.95 10.78 -9.52
CA PHE A 210 -0.11 9.61 -9.27
C PHE A 210 -0.27 9.15 -7.82
N LEU A 211 -0.64 7.89 -7.62
CA LEU A 211 -0.90 7.32 -6.30
C LEU A 211 0.16 6.29 -5.88
N ASP A 212 0.68 6.44 -4.68
CA ASP A 212 1.43 5.39 -3.99
C ASP A 212 0.48 4.57 -3.11
N SER A 213 0.20 3.32 -3.51
CA SER A 213 -0.68 2.40 -2.79
C SER A 213 0.08 1.38 -1.94
N VAL A 214 1.39 1.50 -1.83
CA VAL A 214 2.26 0.49 -1.21
C VAL A 214 1.83 0.13 0.21
N HIS A 215 1.46 1.13 1.01
CA HIS A 215 1.04 0.87 2.38
C HIS A 215 -0.46 0.59 2.50
N TYR A 216 -1.26 1.02 1.54
CA TYR A 216 -2.70 0.73 1.51
C TYR A 216 -3.00 -0.71 1.09
N GLY A 217 -2.17 -1.27 0.18
CA GLY A 217 -2.40 -2.55 -0.48
C GLY A 217 -2.74 -3.74 0.41
N PRO A 218 -2.09 -3.96 1.58
CA PRO A 218 -2.46 -5.06 2.47
C PRO A 218 -3.75 -4.81 3.27
N HIS A 219 -4.23 -3.57 3.37
CA HIS A 219 -5.29 -3.14 4.29
C HIS A 219 -6.62 -2.84 3.61
N GLY A 220 -6.59 -2.44 2.34
CA GLY A 220 -7.78 -2.01 1.63
C GLY A 220 -7.82 -2.44 0.17
N LEU A 221 -9.03 -2.63 -0.33
CA LEU A 221 -9.24 -2.97 -1.73
C LEU A 221 -8.90 -1.77 -2.61
N ILE A 222 -7.86 -1.91 -3.44
CA ILE A 222 -7.52 -0.91 -4.44
C ILE A 222 -8.59 -0.93 -5.53
N ASP A 223 -9.09 0.25 -5.91
CA ASP A 223 -10.05 0.42 -6.98
C ASP A 223 -9.70 1.66 -7.81
N VAL A 224 -8.87 1.45 -8.85
CA VAL A 224 -8.36 2.55 -9.69
C VAL A 224 -9.45 3.30 -10.44
N GLN A 225 -10.58 2.62 -10.72
CA GLN A 225 -11.73 3.25 -11.36
C GLN A 225 -12.51 4.15 -10.38
N ALA A 226 -12.69 3.69 -9.12
CA ALA A 226 -13.35 4.47 -8.09
C ALA A 226 -12.48 5.64 -7.58
N PHE A 227 -11.16 5.45 -7.53
CA PHE A 227 -10.20 6.51 -7.20
C PHE A 227 -10.07 7.54 -8.32
N ASP A 228 -10.45 7.17 -9.54
CA ASP A 228 -10.32 7.98 -10.76
C ASP A 228 -8.87 8.49 -10.95
N CYS A 229 -7.88 7.67 -10.58
CA CYS A 229 -6.46 8.03 -10.71
C CYS A 229 -5.93 7.76 -12.12
N ASP A 230 -4.73 8.28 -12.40
CA ASP A 230 -4.06 8.16 -13.69
C ASP A 230 -2.93 7.15 -13.65
N TYR A 231 -2.20 7.10 -12.52
CA TYR A 231 -1.15 6.12 -12.25
C TYR A 231 -1.26 5.63 -10.81
N LEU A 232 -0.86 4.38 -10.59
CA LEU A 232 -0.80 3.78 -9.26
C LEU A 232 0.36 2.78 -9.18
N VAL A 233 1.15 2.85 -8.11
CA VAL A 233 2.22 1.88 -7.84
C VAL A 233 1.98 1.11 -6.56
N CYS A 234 2.47 -0.15 -6.55
CA CYS A 234 2.50 -0.98 -5.35
C CYS A 234 3.77 -1.84 -5.33
N SER A 235 4.17 -2.27 -4.13
CA SER A 235 5.25 -3.23 -3.90
C SER A 235 4.71 -4.53 -3.33
N GLY A 236 5.01 -5.66 -3.98
CA GLY A 236 4.47 -6.98 -3.66
C GLY A 236 4.77 -7.45 -2.23
N TYR A 237 6.00 -7.22 -1.73
CA TYR A 237 6.43 -7.68 -0.40
C TYR A 237 5.66 -7.08 0.79
N LYS A 238 4.81 -6.10 0.55
CA LYS A 238 3.90 -5.55 1.57
C LYS A 238 2.50 -6.12 1.45
N ILE A 239 2.15 -6.65 0.27
CA ILE A 239 0.84 -7.24 -0.01
C ILE A 239 0.95 -8.78 -0.10
N PHE A 240 1.76 -9.36 0.79
CA PHE A 240 1.96 -10.81 1.00
C PHE A 240 2.64 -11.55 -0.16
N ALA A 241 3.19 -10.83 -1.15
CA ALA A 241 3.91 -11.36 -2.30
C ALA A 241 5.44 -11.26 -2.11
N PRO A 242 6.27 -11.82 -3.03
CA PRO A 242 7.71 -11.62 -3.02
C PRO A 242 8.14 -10.18 -3.31
N HIS A 243 9.45 -9.92 -3.23
CA HIS A 243 10.05 -8.63 -3.60
C HIS A 243 9.92 -8.39 -5.09
N MET A 244 8.90 -7.69 -5.47
CA MET A 244 8.61 -7.15 -6.78
C MET A 244 7.69 -5.95 -6.65
N GLY A 245 7.39 -5.26 -7.75
CA GLY A 245 6.39 -4.21 -7.80
C GLY A 245 5.56 -4.26 -9.06
N PHE A 246 4.47 -3.52 -9.06
CA PHE A 246 3.69 -3.24 -10.27
C PHE A 246 3.35 -1.76 -10.35
N LEU A 247 3.22 -1.30 -11.59
CA LEU A 247 2.60 -0.04 -11.98
C LEU A 247 1.30 -0.36 -12.70
N TRP A 248 0.22 0.27 -12.30
CA TRP A 248 -0.96 0.47 -13.11
C TRP A 248 -0.97 1.90 -13.64
N GLY A 249 -1.42 2.08 -14.88
CA GLY A 249 -1.69 3.39 -15.44
C GLY A 249 -2.78 3.32 -16.49
N ARG A 250 -3.51 4.41 -16.69
CA ARG A 250 -4.46 4.49 -17.80
C ARG A 250 -3.74 4.21 -19.11
N ARG A 251 -4.28 3.32 -19.92
CA ARG A 251 -3.60 2.86 -21.15
C ARG A 251 -3.14 4.02 -22.02
N GLU A 252 -4.01 4.99 -22.25
CA GLU A 252 -3.73 6.17 -23.08
C GLU A 252 -2.61 7.08 -22.53
N LEU A 253 -2.37 7.03 -21.22
CA LEU A 253 -1.28 7.75 -20.58
C LEU A 253 0.02 6.95 -20.64
N LEU A 254 -0.03 5.65 -20.39
CA LEU A 254 1.14 4.77 -20.56
C LEU A 254 1.68 4.78 -22.01
N GLU A 255 0.81 4.83 -23.00
CA GLU A 255 1.18 4.93 -24.43
C GLU A 255 1.95 6.22 -24.72
N LYS A 256 1.60 7.33 -24.06
CA LYS A 256 2.24 8.64 -24.24
C LYS A 256 3.55 8.80 -23.50
N LEU A 257 3.83 8.00 -22.45
CA LEU A 257 5.07 8.15 -21.68
C LEU A 257 6.30 7.90 -22.56
N PRO A 258 7.24 8.85 -22.67
CA PRO A 258 8.50 8.65 -23.35
C PRO A 258 9.43 7.79 -22.48
N THR A 259 9.47 6.49 -22.75
CA THR A 259 10.32 5.55 -22.03
C THR A 259 11.54 5.17 -22.86
N PHE A 260 12.68 4.96 -22.21
CA PHE A 260 13.81 4.30 -22.84
C PHE A 260 13.47 2.81 -23.00
N ARG A 261 13.64 2.28 -24.20
CA ARG A 261 13.39 0.87 -24.52
C ARG A 261 14.37 0.39 -25.58
N GLU A 262 14.62 -0.89 -25.60
CA GLU A 262 15.41 -1.55 -26.65
C GLU A 262 14.59 -1.64 -27.95
N ASP A 263 15.26 -1.59 -29.10
CA ASP A 263 14.62 -1.56 -30.44
C ASP A 263 13.70 -2.77 -30.71
N PHE A 264 13.96 -3.91 -30.06
CA PHE A 264 13.13 -5.11 -30.22
C PHE A 264 11.89 -5.12 -29.30
N ILE A 265 11.75 -4.17 -28.38
CA ILE A 265 10.57 -4.02 -27.55
C ILE A 265 9.56 -3.10 -28.26
N PRO A 266 8.31 -3.54 -28.52
CA PRO A 266 7.28 -2.68 -29.08
C PRO A 266 7.04 -1.42 -28.24
N ASP A 267 6.70 -0.31 -28.89
CA ASP A 267 6.35 0.95 -28.19
C ASP A 267 4.89 0.91 -27.68
N GLU A 268 4.58 -0.13 -26.93
CA GLU A 268 3.24 -0.42 -26.40
C GLU A 268 3.33 -0.87 -24.94
N PRO A 269 2.38 -0.42 -24.07
CA PRO A 269 2.25 -0.96 -22.73
C PRO A 269 1.82 -2.43 -22.76
N PRO A 270 2.25 -3.22 -21.78
CA PRO A 270 3.14 -2.87 -20.68
C PRO A 270 4.62 -2.97 -21.07
N GLY A 271 4.97 -3.54 -22.23
CA GLY A 271 6.33 -3.87 -22.61
C GLY A 271 7.28 -2.66 -22.59
N LYS A 272 6.86 -1.51 -23.09
CA LYS A 272 7.66 -0.27 -23.07
C LYS A 272 7.98 0.27 -21.68
N ILE A 273 7.23 -0.17 -20.65
CA ILE A 273 7.41 0.24 -19.26
C ILE A 273 8.31 -0.73 -18.50
N GLU A 274 8.34 -2.00 -18.94
CA GLU A 274 9.11 -3.06 -18.31
C GLU A 274 10.55 -3.07 -18.81
N ALA A 275 11.51 -3.13 -17.89
CA ALA A 275 12.93 -3.10 -18.24
C ALA A 275 13.55 -4.50 -18.15
N GLY A 276 14.07 -5.00 -19.28
CA GLY A 276 14.83 -6.24 -19.36
C GLY A 276 14.03 -7.49 -19.02
N THR A 277 14.74 -8.54 -18.61
CA THR A 277 14.12 -9.80 -18.15
C THR A 277 13.46 -9.60 -16.80
N LEU A 278 12.16 -9.91 -16.71
CA LEU A 278 11.39 -9.82 -15.49
C LEU A 278 11.79 -10.94 -14.50
N ILE A 279 11.44 -10.78 -13.24
CA ILE A 279 11.64 -11.77 -12.18
C ILE A 279 10.44 -12.73 -12.20
N TYR A 280 10.46 -13.73 -13.08
CA TYR A 280 9.30 -14.59 -13.40
C TYR A 280 8.79 -15.36 -12.19
N GLU A 281 9.67 -15.88 -11.34
CA GLU A 281 9.32 -16.59 -10.12
C GLU A 281 8.55 -15.70 -9.14
N ASN A 282 8.94 -14.42 -9.02
CA ASN A 282 8.25 -13.48 -8.15
C ASN A 282 6.91 -13.03 -8.73
N ILE A 283 6.80 -12.96 -10.06
CA ILE A 283 5.53 -12.72 -10.74
C ILE A 283 4.55 -13.88 -10.50
N ALA A 284 5.01 -15.13 -10.55
CA ALA A 284 4.21 -16.29 -10.17
C ALA A 284 3.78 -16.22 -8.68
N GLY A 285 4.68 -15.76 -7.82
CA GLY A 285 4.38 -15.48 -6.41
C GLY A 285 3.35 -14.37 -6.22
N MET A 286 3.35 -13.33 -7.05
CA MET A 286 2.34 -12.26 -7.01
C MET A 286 0.94 -12.78 -7.37
N ASP A 287 0.82 -13.60 -8.42
CA ASP A 287 -0.44 -14.30 -8.73
C ASP A 287 -0.95 -15.12 -7.54
N ALA A 288 -0.04 -15.85 -6.89
CA ALA A 288 -0.39 -16.67 -5.74
C ALA A 288 -0.83 -15.83 -4.53
N ALA A 289 -0.27 -14.63 -4.31
CA ALA A 289 -0.72 -13.72 -3.26
C ALA A 289 -2.15 -13.22 -3.52
N VAL A 290 -2.49 -12.89 -4.76
CA VAL A 290 -3.87 -12.53 -5.13
C VAL A 290 -4.81 -13.72 -4.94
N ARG A 291 -4.38 -14.95 -5.30
CA ARG A 291 -5.18 -16.17 -5.07
C ARG A 291 -5.38 -16.49 -3.58
N TYR A 292 -4.41 -16.18 -2.73
CA TYR A 292 -4.58 -16.26 -1.27
C TYR A 292 -5.73 -15.36 -0.80
N LEU A 293 -5.72 -14.09 -1.21
CA LEU A 293 -6.78 -13.12 -0.86
C LEU A 293 -8.14 -13.53 -1.46
N GLU A 294 -8.16 -14.02 -2.69
CA GLU A 294 -9.37 -14.57 -3.33
C GLU A 294 -9.94 -15.74 -2.53
N THR A 295 -9.08 -16.70 -2.13
CA THR A 295 -9.46 -17.87 -1.35
C THR A 295 -10.02 -17.46 0.01
N LEU A 296 -9.38 -16.51 0.68
CA LEU A 296 -9.88 -15.93 1.93
C LEU A 296 -11.29 -15.35 1.74
N GLY A 297 -11.52 -14.58 0.69
CA GLY A 297 -12.82 -14.01 0.41
C GLY A 297 -13.89 -15.05 0.07
N ARG A 298 -13.52 -16.11 -0.64
CA ARG A 298 -14.44 -17.23 -0.95
C ARG A 298 -14.80 -18.05 0.28
N SER A 299 -13.89 -18.24 1.24
CA SER A 299 -14.15 -18.97 2.49
C SER A 299 -15.15 -18.25 3.40
N MET A 300 -15.38 -16.96 3.18
CA MET A 300 -16.34 -16.15 3.94
C MET A 300 -17.78 -16.19 3.39
N THR A 301 -18.01 -16.86 2.28
CA THR A 301 -19.38 -17.16 1.82
C THR A 301 -19.88 -18.36 2.58
N GLY A 302 -21.09 -18.29 3.17
CA GLY A 302 -21.78 -19.49 3.68
C GLY A 302 -21.90 -20.54 2.58
N ASN A 303 -22.06 -21.83 2.96
CA ASN A 303 -22.11 -23.01 2.07
C ASN A 303 -23.32 -23.02 1.10
N ASP A 304 -23.64 -21.93 0.44
CA ASP A 304 -24.65 -21.94 -0.62
C ASP A 304 -24.01 -22.45 -1.93
N GLN A 305 -24.07 -23.78 -2.11
CA GLN A 305 -23.56 -24.46 -3.32
C GLN A 305 -24.40 -24.17 -4.57
N SER A 306 -25.51 -23.44 -4.47
CA SER A 306 -26.41 -23.11 -5.59
C SER A 306 -26.07 -21.78 -6.28
N ALA A 307 -25.18 -20.98 -5.72
CA ALA A 307 -24.79 -19.67 -6.28
C ALA A 307 -23.91 -19.83 -7.53
N LYS A 308 -24.16 -19.00 -8.55
CA LYS A 308 -23.28 -18.90 -9.73
C LYS A 308 -21.83 -18.62 -9.30
N PRO A 309 -20.84 -19.14 -10.05
CA PRO A 309 -19.43 -18.83 -9.79
C PRO A 309 -19.22 -17.33 -9.69
N GLU A 310 -18.80 -16.88 -8.52
CA GLU A 310 -18.52 -15.48 -8.25
C GLU A 310 -17.21 -15.04 -8.93
N SER A 311 -17.15 -13.79 -9.42
CA SER A 311 -15.92 -13.24 -9.99
C SER A 311 -14.83 -13.13 -8.93
N ARG A 312 -13.54 -13.19 -9.34
CA ARG A 312 -12.40 -12.96 -8.45
C ARG A 312 -12.53 -11.60 -7.75
N ARG A 313 -12.87 -10.56 -8.49
CA ARG A 313 -13.04 -9.21 -7.92
C ARG A 313 -14.07 -9.16 -6.79
N ALA A 314 -15.19 -9.88 -6.89
CA ALA A 314 -16.19 -9.93 -5.83
C ALA A 314 -15.66 -10.68 -4.59
N ALA A 315 -14.91 -11.77 -4.77
CA ALA A 315 -14.24 -12.46 -3.67
C ALA A 315 -13.19 -11.56 -2.98
N LEU A 316 -12.36 -10.84 -3.74
CA LEU A 316 -11.39 -9.88 -3.21
C LEU A 316 -12.08 -8.76 -2.42
N ARG A 317 -13.20 -8.23 -2.91
CA ARG A 317 -13.99 -7.22 -2.19
C ARG A 317 -14.46 -7.71 -0.82
N ARG A 318 -14.89 -8.96 -0.74
CA ARG A 318 -15.31 -9.58 0.53
C ARG A 318 -14.11 -9.79 1.46
N ALA A 319 -12.99 -10.30 0.94
CA ALA A 319 -11.77 -10.47 1.73
C ALA A 319 -11.35 -9.15 2.37
N PHE A 320 -11.19 -8.10 1.58
CA PHE A 320 -10.75 -6.80 2.09
C PHE A 320 -11.77 -6.12 3.01
N LYS A 321 -13.07 -6.30 2.77
CA LYS A 321 -14.09 -5.83 3.72
C LYS A 321 -13.93 -6.49 5.10
N SER A 322 -13.70 -7.80 5.12
CA SER A 322 -13.52 -8.54 6.37
C SER A 322 -12.17 -8.24 7.03
N ILE A 323 -11.08 -8.16 6.26
CA ILE A 323 -9.77 -7.70 6.74
C ILE A 323 -9.91 -6.33 7.40
N ARG A 324 -10.53 -5.37 6.71
CA ARG A 324 -10.72 -4.02 7.22
C ARG A 324 -11.46 -3.98 8.56
N ASN A 325 -12.58 -4.68 8.66
CA ASN A 325 -13.36 -4.73 9.90
C ASN A 325 -12.53 -5.33 11.05
N TYR A 326 -11.75 -6.38 10.77
CA TYR A 326 -10.87 -6.99 11.77
C TYR A 326 -9.72 -6.05 12.17
N GLU A 327 -9.08 -5.40 11.22
CA GLU A 327 -7.99 -4.48 11.46
C GLU A 327 -8.43 -3.19 12.17
N GLU A 328 -9.69 -2.77 12.02
CA GLU A 328 -10.26 -1.70 12.83
C GLU A 328 -10.32 -2.09 14.31
N SER A 329 -10.66 -3.35 14.63
CA SER A 329 -10.62 -3.85 16.01
C SER A 329 -9.20 -3.89 16.57
N LEU A 330 -8.21 -4.31 15.78
CA LEU A 330 -6.78 -4.25 16.17
C LEU A 330 -6.32 -2.81 16.43
N SER A 331 -6.76 -1.89 15.57
CA SER A 331 -6.42 -0.46 15.71
C SER A 331 -7.01 0.16 16.98
N LEU A 332 -8.28 -0.17 17.30
CA LEU A 332 -8.96 0.30 18.51
C LEU A 332 -8.25 -0.19 19.77
N GLU A 333 -7.90 -1.47 19.79
CA GLU A 333 -7.21 -2.08 20.93
C GLU A 333 -5.81 -1.51 21.11
N MET A 334 -5.06 -1.34 20.02
CA MET A 334 -3.73 -0.74 20.06
C MET A 334 -3.77 0.72 20.53
N LEU A 335 -4.75 1.51 20.08
CA LEU A 335 -4.96 2.88 20.56
C LEU A 335 -5.28 2.90 22.07
N GLN A 336 -6.07 1.95 22.56
CA GLN A 336 -6.36 1.84 24.00
C GLN A 336 -5.10 1.54 24.81
N VAL A 337 -4.32 0.54 24.38
CA VAL A 337 -3.04 0.15 25.00
C VAL A 337 -2.05 1.32 25.04
N LEU A 338 -1.89 2.03 23.94
CA LEU A 338 -1.00 3.19 23.87
C LEU A 338 -1.44 4.32 24.79
N ASN A 339 -2.75 4.60 24.84
CA ASN A 339 -3.32 5.60 25.74
C ASN A 339 -3.09 5.23 27.22
N ASP A 340 -3.31 3.97 27.58
CA ASP A 340 -3.13 3.49 28.97
C ASP A 340 -1.66 3.54 29.42
N CYS A 341 -0.73 3.46 28.48
CA CYS A 341 0.71 3.65 28.70
C CYS A 341 1.15 5.13 28.66
N GLY A 342 0.24 6.08 28.45
CA GLY A 342 0.55 7.51 28.36
C GLY A 342 1.37 7.89 27.12
N ALA A 343 1.25 7.12 26.03
CA ALA A 343 1.94 7.39 24.79
C ALA A 343 1.34 8.60 24.05
N VAL A 344 2.19 9.37 23.41
CA VAL A 344 1.78 10.38 22.43
C VAL A 344 1.67 9.68 21.08
N VAL A 345 0.44 9.58 20.54
CA VAL A 345 0.15 8.97 19.25
C VAL A 345 0.09 10.05 18.17
N TYR A 346 0.73 9.80 17.01
CA TYR A 346 0.72 10.67 15.85
C TYR A 346 -0.21 10.13 14.75
N GLY A 347 -0.91 11.03 14.06
CA GLY A 347 -1.94 10.69 13.08
C GLY A 347 -3.33 10.53 13.70
N GLU A 348 -4.29 10.01 12.94
CA GLU A 348 -5.66 9.88 13.38
C GLU A 348 -5.78 8.95 14.61
N ALA A 349 -6.23 9.49 15.74
CA ALA A 349 -6.37 8.78 17.00
C ALA A 349 -7.81 8.80 17.56
N ASP A 350 -8.75 9.49 16.89
CA ASP A 350 -10.16 9.47 17.30
C ASP A 350 -10.78 8.10 16.98
N LYS A 351 -11.21 7.40 18.03
CA LYS A 351 -11.89 6.10 17.92
C LYS A 351 -13.15 6.15 17.05
N LYS A 352 -13.81 7.31 16.92
CA LYS A 352 -14.98 7.49 16.04
C LYS A 352 -14.61 7.56 14.55
N ARG A 353 -13.34 7.86 14.28
CA ARG A 353 -12.77 7.97 12.94
C ARG A 353 -11.82 6.81 12.62
N ILE A 354 -11.94 5.68 13.33
CA ILE A 354 -11.06 4.53 13.17
C ILE A 354 -11.01 4.01 11.73
N HIS A 355 -12.08 4.21 10.96
CA HIS A 355 -12.16 3.86 9.55
C HIS A 355 -11.32 4.78 8.64
N GLU A 356 -10.75 5.86 9.15
CA GLU A 356 -9.88 6.77 8.41
C GLU A 356 -8.39 6.45 8.62
N ARG A 357 -8.09 5.29 9.21
CA ARG A 357 -6.73 4.79 9.39
C ARG A 357 -6.62 3.29 9.11
N VAL A 358 -5.38 2.83 8.93
CA VAL A 358 -4.98 1.43 8.96
C VAL A 358 -4.27 1.10 10.29
N PRO A 359 -4.07 -0.18 10.66
CA PRO A 359 -3.47 -0.56 11.95
C PRO A 359 -1.94 -0.33 11.98
N THR A 360 -1.52 0.86 11.61
CA THR A 360 -0.14 1.36 11.69
C THR A 360 -0.12 2.57 12.60
N LEU A 361 0.49 2.42 13.76
CA LEU A 361 0.49 3.42 14.81
C LEU A 361 1.91 3.93 15.04
N CYS A 362 2.04 5.26 14.97
CA CYS A 362 3.27 5.98 15.25
C CYS A 362 3.13 6.65 16.61
N PHE A 363 4.09 6.43 17.51
CA PHE A 363 3.98 6.96 18.86
C PHE A 363 5.34 7.20 19.50
N ASN A 364 5.35 7.99 20.59
CA ASN A 364 6.46 8.14 21.51
C ASN A 364 5.98 8.01 22.97
N LEU A 365 6.86 7.57 23.86
CA LEU A 365 6.64 7.61 25.30
C LEU A 365 7.39 8.81 25.90
N PRO A 366 6.83 9.50 26.89
CA PRO A 366 7.56 10.49 27.66
C PRO A 366 8.82 9.87 28.26
N ASN A 367 9.92 10.63 28.27
CA ASN A 367 11.19 10.28 28.92
C ASN A 367 11.91 9.02 28.35
N SER A 368 11.43 8.44 27.25
CA SER A 368 12.05 7.28 26.60
C SER A 368 12.41 7.58 25.15
N SER A 369 13.60 7.19 24.71
CA SER A 369 13.92 7.31 23.28
C SER A 369 13.22 6.23 22.46
N PRO A 370 12.83 6.50 21.22
CA PRO A 370 12.27 5.48 20.33
C PRO A 370 13.16 4.24 20.21
N ALA A 371 14.48 4.40 20.12
CA ALA A 371 15.43 3.30 20.06
C ALA A 371 15.41 2.44 21.33
N SER A 372 15.40 3.06 22.54
CA SER A 372 15.36 2.29 23.80
C SER A 372 14.06 1.49 23.94
N ILE A 373 12.94 2.03 23.46
CA ILE A 373 11.64 1.34 23.45
C ILE A 373 11.71 0.10 22.54
N THR A 374 12.18 0.29 21.30
CA THR A 374 12.26 -0.83 20.33
C THR A 374 13.25 -1.89 20.74
N GLU A 375 14.40 -1.54 21.33
CA GLU A 375 15.36 -2.48 21.90
C GLU A 375 14.79 -3.28 23.07
N ALA A 376 14.03 -2.64 23.96
CA ALA A 376 13.39 -3.32 25.08
C ALA A 376 12.31 -4.31 24.62
N LEU A 377 11.49 -3.91 23.61
CA LEU A 377 10.48 -4.77 23.00
C LEU A 377 11.12 -5.94 22.23
N ALA A 378 12.22 -5.70 21.51
CA ALA A 378 12.96 -6.74 20.79
C ALA A 378 13.49 -7.85 21.73
N LYS A 379 13.94 -7.50 22.94
CA LYS A 379 14.34 -8.48 23.98
C LYS A 379 13.19 -9.37 24.46
N ARG A 380 11.96 -8.99 24.18
CA ARG A 380 10.72 -9.73 24.48
C ARG A 380 10.09 -10.35 23.22
N ASN A 381 10.89 -10.50 22.14
CA ASN A 381 10.44 -11.05 20.85
C ASN A 381 9.31 -10.26 20.18
N ILE A 382 9.26 -8.95 20.36
CA ILE A 382 8.30 -8.06 19.69
C ILE A 382 9.07 -7.19 18.70
N GLY A 383 8.89 -7.45 17.41
CA GLY A 383 9.58 -6.77 16.32
C GLY A 383 8.79 -5.58 15.80
N LEU A 384 9.32 -4.38 16.01
CA LEU A 384 8.81 -3.12 15.44
C LEU A 384 9.97 -2.20 15.06
N ARG A 385 9.66 -1.01 14.60
CA ARG A 385 10.67 -0.08 14.05
C ARG A 385 10.60 1.28 14.71
N ASP A 386 11.76 1.93 14.82
CA ASP A 386 11.89 3.34 15.22
C ASP A 386 12.57 4.17 14.12
N GLY A 387 12.58 5.49 14.31
CA GLY A 387 13.23 6.46 13.45
C GLY A 387 12.26 7.24 12.57
N HIS A 388 12.70 7.62 11.38
CA HIS A 388 11.90 8.47 10.46
C HIS A 388 11.00 7.70 9.49
N MET A 389 10.94 6.39 9.51
CA MET A 389 10.07 5.50 8.69
C MET A 389 10.15 5.78 7.18
N TYR A 390 11.30 6.26 6.69
CA TYR A 390 11.49 6.72 5.31
C TYR A 390 10.55 7.87 4.90
N SER A 391 10.01 8.62 5.88
CA SER A 391 9.19 9.83 5.73
C SER A 391 9.78 10.99 6.54
N PRO A 392 11.02 11.44 6.23
CA PRO A 392 11.72 12.44 7.04
C PRO A 392 10.98 13.79 7.06
N ARG A 393 10.24 14.12 6.02
CA ARG A 393 9.45 15.35 5.92
C ARG A 393 8.27 15.34 6.87
N LEU A 394 7.59 14.20 6.99
CA LEU A 394 6.53 13.99 7.98
C LEU A 394 7.10 14.12 9.40
N MET A 395 8.24 13.50 9.69
CA MET A 395 8.87 13.64 11.02
C MET A 395 9.19 15.11 11.33
N LYS A 396 9.71 15.86 10.34
CA LYS A 396 9.93 17.29 10.48
C LYS A 396 8.62 18.06 10.73
N ARG A 397 7.55 17.74 10.04
CA ARG A 397 6.22 18.35 10.20
C ARG A 397 5.64 18.09 11.60
N LEU A 398 5.87 16.91 12.15
CA LEU A 398 5.47 16.51 13.49
C LEU A 398 6.41 17.04 14.61
N GLY A 399 7.45 17.80 14.26
CA GLY A 399 8.42 18.32 15.22
C GLY A 399 9.43 17.27 15.75
N LEU A 400 9.56 16.14 15.08
CA LEU A 400 10.40 15.00 15.49
C LEU A 400 11.76 14.91 14.77
N ALA A 401 12.04 15.82 13.83
CA ALA A 401 13.21 15.74 12.96
C ALA A 401 14.55 15.90 13.69
N GLN A 402 14.58 16.57 14.84
CA GLN A 402 15.80 16.80 15.65
C GLN A 402 16.07 15.67 16.65
N GLY A 403 15.14 14.75 16.81
CA GLY A 403 15.25 13.59 17.69
C GLY A 403 15.47 12.30 16.92
N SER A 404 15.30 11.18 17.59
CA SER A 404 15.38 9.83 16.98
C SER A 404 14.11 9.44 16.17
N GLY A 405 13.21 10.39 15.88
CA GLY A 405 11.93 10.14 15.22
C GLY A 405 10.85 9.61 16.19
N ALA A 406 10.19 8.51 15.80
CA ALA A 406 9.16 7.88 16.61
C ALA A 406 9.24 6.35 16.53
N VAL A 407 8.51 5.64 17.37
CA VAL A 407 8.25 4.20 17.26
C VAL A 407 7.07 3.98 16.32
N ARG A 408 7.14 2.93 15.49
CA ARG A 408 6.01 2.49 14.67
C ARG A 408 5.69 1.02 14.93
N ALA A 409 4.47 0.76 15.37
CA ALA A 409 3.88 -0.56 15.35
C ALA A 409 2.92 -0.67 14.16
N SER A 410 3.11 -1.66 13.32
CA SER A 410 2.26 -1.88 12.15
C SER A 410 1.79 -3.33 12.10
N LEU A 411 0.49 -3.52 12.16
CA LEU A 411 -0.19 -4.79 12.16
C LEU A 411 -0.82 -5.05 10.79
N VAL A 412 -1.13 -6.30 10.53
CA VAL A 412 -1.96 -6.76 9.40
C VAL A 412 -2.90 -7.87 9.89
N HIS A 413 -3.76 -8.34 9.03
CA HIS A 413 -4.85 -9.26 9.34
C HIS A 413 -4.46 -10.62 9.94
N TYR A 414 -3.17 -10.99 10.02
CA TYR A 414 -2.72 -12.19 10.75
C TYR A 414 -2.27 -11.91 12.19
N ASN A 415 -2.22 -10.63 12.61
CA ASN A 415 -1.95 -10.28 14.00
C ASN A 415 -3.20 -10.47 14.87
N THR A 416 -3.03 -10.64 16.18
CA THR A 416 -4.13 -10.91 17.09
C THR A 416 -4.25 -9.86 18.20
N ILE A 417 -5.42 -9.82 18.84
CA ILE A 417 -5.67 -8.97 20.03
C ILE A 417 -4.74 -9.38 21.19
N GLU A 418 -4.47 -10.68 21.35
CA GLU A 418 -3.56 -11.20 22.37
C GLU A 418 -2.11 -10.72 22.15
N GLU A 419 -1.68 -10.60 20.88
CA GLU A 419 -0.39 -9.99 20.55
C GLU A 419 -0.35 -8.50 20.95
N VAL A 420 -1.45 -7.76 20.76
CA VAL A 420 -1.58 -6.37 21.20
C VAL A 420 -1.53 -6.25 22.73
N HIS A 421 -2.22 -7.13 23.46
CA HIS A 421 -2.16 -7.15 24.92
C HIS A 421 -0.75 -7.50 25.44
N SER A 422 -0.08 -8.47 24.81
CA SER A 422 1.30 -8.81 25.14
C SER A 422 2.26 -7.64 24.95
N PHE A 423 2.12 -6.92 23.83
CA PHE A 423 2.85 -5.68 23.58
C PHE A 423 2.55 -4.63 24.66
N GLY A 424 1.28 -4.41 25.01
CA GLY A 424 0.86 -3.46 26.05
C GLY A 424 1.46 -3.76 27.41
N SER A 425 1.52 -5.03 27.79
CA SER A 425 2.12 -5.46 29.06
C SER A 425 3.60 -5.09 29.14
N VAL A 426 4.36 -5.34 28.07
CA VAL A 426 5.78 -4.98 28.00
C VAL A 426 5.97 -3.47 27.97
N LEU A 427 5.11 -2.75 27.22
CA LEU A 427 5.18 -1.29 27.13
C LEU A 427 4.93 -0.63 28.51
N ALA A 428 3.98 -1.17 29.28
CA ALA A 428 3.70 -0.72 30.65
C ALA A 428 4.85 -1.01 31.63
N GLU A 429 5.64 -2.06 31.44
CA GLU A 429 6.88 -2.29 32.19
C GLU A 429 7.93 -1.21 31.89
N ILE A 430 8.10 -0.85 30.61
CA ILE A 430 9.05 0.17 30.15
C ILE A 430 8.69 1.55 30.74
N THR A 431 7.39 1.89 30.82
CA THR A 431 6.96 3.20 31.35
C THR A 431 7.11 3.34 32.86
N ARG A 432 7.26 2.22 33.59
CA ARG A 432 7.43 2.22 35.07
C ARG A 432 8.91 2.19 35.47
N ALA A 433 9.80 1.84 34.59
CA ALA A 433 11.24 1.74 34.80
C ALA A 433 11.94 3.10 34.67
#